data_55fa2172b0ceb121e4821b5cbfa6bc3b
#
_entry.id   55fa2172b0ceb121e4821b5cbfa6bc3b
#
_cell.length_a   1.000
_cell.length_b   1.000
_cell.length_c   1.000
_cell.angle_alpha   90.00
_cell.angle_beta   90.00
_cell.angle_gamma   90.00
#
_symmetry.space_group_name_H-M   'P 1'
#
loop_
_entity.id
_entity.type
_entity.pdbx_description
1 polymer ?
#
loop_
_entity_poly.entity_id
_entity_poly.type
_entity_poly.pdbx_seq_one_letter_code
_entity_poly.pdbx_strand_id
1 'polypeptide(L)'
;SPTERMADRIMRVNAYTTLDLVDAEAEGHGFDEEAYATVNVTSPRKNPDHVEFALELDNTTLETLDTHADRLRLTPEQARTLADALESEADAVEDAQQ
;
A
#
# COMPACT_ATOMS: atom_id res chain seq x y z
N SER A 1 1.97 10.07 -16.15
CA SER A 1 1.80 10.21 -16.34
C SER A 1 1.58 10.31 -16.72
N PRO A 2 1.51 10.21 -16.72
CA PRO A 2 1.13 10.38 -17.13
C PRO A 2 0.62 10.58 -17.36
N THR A 3 0.44 10.57 -17.37
CA THR A 3 -0.08 10.83 -17.46
C THR A 3 -0.73 10.99 -17.63
N GLU A 4 -0.85 11.05 -17.60
CA GLU A 4 -1.43 11.10 -17.65
C GLU A 4 -2.04 10.75 -17.77
N ARG A 5 -2.29 10.44 -17.61
CA ARG A 5 -2.88 9.95 -17.61
C ARG A 5 -3.72 9.89 -17.59
N MET A 6 -4.18 9.72 -17.47
CA MET A 6 -5.00 9.64 -17.25
C MET A 6 -5.58 9.98 -16.98
N ALA A 7 -5.83 10.37 -17.08
CA ALA A 7 -6.46 10.71 -16.68
C ALA A 7 -7.10 10.79 -16.34
N ASP A 8 -7.56 10.79 -16.36
CA ASP A 8 -8.19 10.80 -15.82
C ASP A 8 -8.85 10.11 -15.39
N ARG A 9 -9.10 9.71 -15.26
CA ARG A 9 -9.74 9.17 -14.71
C ARG A 9 -10.18 9.19 -13.64
N ILE A 10 -10.52 9.14 -13.32
CA ILE A 10 -10.79 9.31 -12.43
C ILE A 10 -10.59 9.35 -11.44
N MET A 11 -10.63 9.45 -11.31
CA MET A 11 -10.34 9.57 -10.48
C MET A 11 -10.09 10.04 -9.38
N ARG A 12 -10.62 10.46 -8.86
CA ARG A 12 -10.57 11.03 -7.71
C ARG A 12 -10.29 10.25 -6.57
N VAL A 13 -10.87 9.11 -6.45
CA VAL A 13 -10.49 8.07 -5.52
C VAL A 13 -9.02 7.79 -5.66
N ASN A 14 -8.58 7.76 -6.87
CA ASN A 14 -7.19 7.46 -7.17
C ASN A 14 -6.24 8.57 -6.77
N ALA A 15 -6.78 9.76 -6.52
CA ALA A 15 -5.94 10.88 -6.10
C ALA A 15 -5.25 10.61 -4.76
N TYR A 16 -5.80 9.69 -3.96
CA TYR A 16 -5.25 9.39 -2.64
C TYR A 16 -4.54 8.05 -2.59
N THR A 17 -4.46 7.36 -3.71
CA THR A 17 -3.82 6.06 -3.76
C THR A 17 -2.32 6.23 -3.96
N THR A 18 -1.52 5.68 -3.04
CA THR A 18 -0.07 5.71 -3.16
C THR A 18 0.41 4.64 -4.13
N LEU A 19 -0.08 3.43 -3.97
CA LEU A 19 0.24 2.31 -4.85
C LEU A 19 -1.02 1.53 -5.17
N ASP A 20 -1.13 1.09 -6.42
CA ASP A 20 -2.26 0.29 -6.86
C ASP A 20 -1.73 -0.97 -7.53
N LEU A 21 -2.53 -2.01 -7.52
CA LEU A 21 -2.21 -3.28 -8.16
C LEU A 21 -0.88 -3.85 -7.71
N VAL A 22 -0.63 -3.78 -6.40
CA VAL A 22 0.56 -4.37 -5.81
C VAL A 22 0.31 -5.85 -5.61
N ASP A 23 1.26 -6.68 -6.02
CA ASP A 23 1.17 -8.12 -5.77
C ASP A 23 1.18 -8.37 -4.27
N ALA A 24 0.22 -9.13 -3.80
CA ALA A 24 0.07 -9.39 -2.38
C ALA A 24 -0.31 -10.82 -2.12
N GLU A 25 -0.03 -11.26 -0.93
CA GLU A 25 -0.40 -12.60 -0.48
C GLU A 25 -0.96 -12.47 0.92
N ALA A 26 -2.09 -13.12 1.16
CA ALA A 26 -2.68 -13.18 2.48
C ALA A 26 -2.55 -14.63 2.96
N GLU A 27 -1.87 -14.80 4.07
CA GLU A 27 -1.56 -16.12 4.61
C GLU A 27 -2.01 -16.18 6.06
N GLY A 28 -2.65 -17.26 6.42
CA GLY A 28 -3.10 -17.45 7.79
C GLY A 28 -3.20 -18.93 8.10
N HIS A 29 -3.76 -19.22 9.27
CA HIS A 29 -3.94 -20.59 9.67
C HIS A 29 -5.00 -21.25 8.79
N GLY A 30 -4.54 -22.14 7.92
CA GLY A 30 -5.45 -22.87 7.06
C GLY A 30 -5.75 -22.22 5.72
N PHE A 31 -5.10 -21.08 5.40
CA PHE A 31 -5.32 -20.47 4.10
C PHE A 31 -4.08 -19.73 3.61
N ASP A 32 -4.00 -19.60 2.30
CA ASP A 32 -2.94 -18.86 1.63
C ASP A 32 -3.52 -18.43 0.29
N GLU A 33 -3.75 -17.14 0.11
CA GLU A 33 -4.38 -16.60 -1.09
C GLU A 33 -3.59 -15.45 -1.65
N GLU A 34 -3.54 -15.36 -2.96
CA GLU A 34 -2.89 -14.26 -3.66
C GLU A 34 -3.92 -13.28 -4.16
N ALA A 35 -3.57 -12.01 -4.16
CA ALA A 35 -4.46 -10.95 -4.57
C ALA A 35 -3.64 -9.73 -4.95
N TYR A 36 -4.32 -8.72 -5.47
CA TYR A 36 -3.71 -7.41 -5.62
C TYR A 36 -4.08 -6.57 -4.42
N ALA A 37 -3.23 -5.62 -4.10
CA ALA A 37 -3.43 -4.72 -2.97
C ALA A 37 -3.34 -3.27 -3.39
N THR A 38 -4.06 -2.43 -2.67
CA THR A 38 -3.96 -0.98 -2.78
C THR A 38 -3.34 -0.47 -1.49
N VAL A 39 -2.38 0.42 -1.60
CA VAL A 39 -1.69 1.00 -0.44
C VAL A 39 -1.89 2.51 -0.46
N ASN A 40 -2.33 3.06 0.65
CA ASN A 40 -2.49 4.49 0.83
C ASN A 40 -1.65 4.96 2.00
N VAL A 41 -0.92 6.05 1.81
CA VAL A 41 -0.15 6.67 2.89
C VAL A 41 -0.66 8.11 3.01
N THR A 42 -1.23 8.43 4.15
CA THR A 42 -1.86 9.73 4.38
C THR A 42 -1.56 10.24 5.77
N SER A 43 -2.00 11.45 6.03
CA SER A 43 -1.98 12.01 7.38
C SER A 43 -3.24 12.84 7.57
N PRO A 44 -3.70 13.01 8.81
CA PRO A 44 -4.90 13.82 9.07
C PRO A 44 -4.70 15.27 8.63
N ARG A 45 -5.76 15.89 8.16
CA ARG A 45 -5.70 17.29 7.75
C ARG A 45 -5.62 18.22 8.94
N LYS A 46 -6.33 17.88 10.02
CA LYS A 46 -6.35 18.70 11.24
C LYS A 46 -5.48 18.03 12.28
N ASN A 47 -4.62 18.83 12.90
CA ASN A 47 -3.75 18.36 13.98
C ASN A 47 -3.03 17.07 13.60
N PRO A 48 -2.25 17.11 12.51
CA PRO A 48 -1.57 15.89 12.06
C PRO A 48 -0.52 15.47 13.09
N ASP A 49 -0.72 14.31 13.69
CA ASP A 49 0.20 13.77 14.68
C ASP A 49 0.65 12.36 14.37
N HIS A 50 0.22 11.82 13.24
CA HIS A 50 0.62 10.47 12.84
C HIS A 50 0.51 10.32 11.33
N VAL A 51 1.14 9.27 10.83
CA VAL A 51 1.03 8.86 9.44
C VAL A 51 0.16 7.61 9.43
N GLU A 52 -0.77 7.54 8.51
CA GLU A 52 -1.61 6.36 8.36
C GLU A 52 -1.17 5.60 7.13
N PHE A 53 -0.89 4.31 7.32
CA PHE A 53 -0.53 3.38 6.26
C PHE A 53 -1.69 2.40 6.15
N ALA A 54 -2.40 2.43 5.04
CA ALA A 54 -3.58 1.60 4.84
C ALA A 54 -3.33 0.59 3.73
N LEU A 55 -3.74 -0.64 3.97
CA LEU A 55 -3.60 -1.73 3.02
C LEU A 55 -4.97 -2.37 2.82
N GLU A 56 -5.38 -2.47 1.57
CA GLU A 56 -6.65 -3.09 1.22
C GLU A 56 -6.41 -4.12 0.12
N LEU A 57 -6.83 -5.35 0.36
CA LEU A 57 -6.72 -6.41 -0.65
C LEU A 57 -7.94 -6.41 -1.54
N ASP A 58 -7.71 -6.67 -2.82
CA ASP A 58 -8.80 -6.82 -3.78
C ASP A 58 -9.53 -8.13 -3.47
N ASN A 59 -10.77 -8.01 -3.03
CA ASN A 59 -11.50 -9.18 -2.57
C ASN A 59 -12.20 -9.93 -3.70
N THR A 60 -12.06 -9.52 -4.94
CA THR A 60 -12.70 -10.24 -6.05
C THR A 60 -12.09 -11.61 -6.26
N THR A 61 -10.85 -11.81 -5.82
CA THR A 61 -10.16 -13.08 -5.94
C THR A 61 -10.00 -13.81 -4.62
N LEU A 62 -10.45 -13.20 -3.52
CA LEU A 62 -10.32 -13.81 -2.21
C LEU A 62 -11.54 -14.63 -1.89
N GLU A 63 -11.33 -15.83 -1.33
CA GLU A 63 -12.41 -16.74 -0.96
C GLU A 63 -12.55 -16.88 0.54
N THR A 64 -11.47 -16.61 1.28
CA THR A 64 -11.42 -16.87 2.71
C THR A 64 -11.62 -15.60 3.54
N LEU A 65 -11.13 -14.46 3.04
CA LEU A 65 -11.17 -13.22 3.78
C LEU A 65 -12.31 -12.34 3.33
N ASP A 66 -12.99 -11.72 4.29
CA ASP A 66 -14.01 -10.72 4.00
C ASP A 66 -13.32 -9.42 3.58
N THR A 67 -14.08 -8.56 2.90
CA THR A 67 -13.61 -7.24 2.54
C THR A 67 -13.24 -6.48 3.79
N HIS A 68 -11.99 -6.00 3.86
CA HIS A 68 -11.55 -5.19 4.99
C HIS A 68 -10.31 -4.41 4.57
N ALA A 69 -9.95 -3.46 5.40
CA ALA A 69 -8.73 -2.70 5.22
C ALA A 69 -7.97 -2.72 6.52
N ASP A 70 -6.68 -2.94 6.43
CA ASP A 70 -5.79 -2.89 7.57
C ASP A 70 -5.13 -1.52 7.61
N ARG A 71 -5.10 -0.91 8.77
CA ARG A 71 -4.52 0.43 8.93
C ARG A 71 -3.52 0.43 10.06
N LEU A 72 -2.38 1.01 9.78
CA LEU A 72 -1.34 1.21 10.78
C LEU A 72 -1.21 2.71 11.03
N ARG A 73 -1.11 3.08 12.30
CA ARG A 73 -0.82 4.46 12.66
C ARG A 73 0.61 4.54 13.11
N LEU A 74 1.40 5.31 12.39
CA LEU A 74 2.83 5.39 12.61
C LEU A 74 3.19 6.78 13.13
N THR A 75 4.11 6.82 14.09
CA THR A 75 4.72 8.11 14.42
C THR A 75 5.56 8.56 13.23
N PRO A 76 5.88 9.85 13.14
CA PRO A 76 6.79 10.30 12.08
C PRO A 76 8.10 9.51 12.05
N GLU A 77 8.63 9.18 13.22
CA GLU A 77 9.87 8.41 13.31
C GLU A 77 9.69 7.01 12.73
N GLN A 78 8.59 6.35 13.09
CA GLN A 78 8.31 5.03 12.55
C GLN A 78 8.14 5.05 11.03
N ALA A 79 7.48 6.10 10.54
CA ALA A 79 7.29 6.24 9.10
C ALA A 79 8.63 6.40 8.39
N ARG A 80 9.55 7.16 8.96
CA ARG A 80 10.86 7.35 8.36
C ARG A 80 11.69 6.07 8.39
N THR A 81 11.59 5.31 9.49
CA THR A 81 12.27 4.02 9.59
C THR A 81 11.77 3.06 8.51
N LEU A 82 10.46 3.04 8.31
CA LEU A 82 9.87 2.19 7.28
C LEU A 82 10.33 2.62 5.89
N ALA A 83 10.36 3.93 5.64
CA ALA A 83 10.80 4.45 4.34
C ALA A 83 12.24 4.07 4.06
N ASP A 84 13.12 4.19 5.08
CA ASP A 84 14.51 3.82 4.93
C ASP A 84 14.67 2.33 4.63
N ALA A 85 13.88 1.51 5.30
CA ALA A 85 13.94 0.06 5.08
C ALA A 85 13.49 -0.28 3.66
N LEU A 86 12.44 0.36 3.18
CA LEU A 86 11.97 0.13 1.82
C LEU A 86 13.03 0.53 0.80
N GLU A 87 13.67 1.67 0.99
CA GLU A 87 14.71 2.11 0.07
C GLU A 87 15.91 1.16 0.08
N SER A 88 16.30 0.73 1.28
CA SER A 88 17.44 -0.17 1.42
C SER A 88 17.19 -1.50 0.69
N GLU A 89 16.00 -2.05 0.85
CA GLU A 89 15.69 -3.31 0.18
C GLU A 89 15.54 -3.15 -1.33
N ALA A 90 15.01 -2.01 -1.77
CA ALA A 90 14.92 -1.73 -3.20
C ALA A 90 16.32 -1.68 -3.82
N ASP A 91 17.26 -1.02 -3.13
CA ASP A 91 18.64 -0.96 -3.60
C ASP A 91 19.25 -2.35 -3.69
N ALA A 92 19.00 -3.18 -2.70
CA ALA A 92 19.54 -4.55 -2.67
C ALA A 92 19.02 -5.37 -3.84
N VAL A 93 17.73 -5.23 -4.15
CA VAL A 93 17.13 -5.96 -5.27
C VAL A 93 17.72 -5.48 -6.59
N GLU A 94 17.83 -4.16 -6.76
CA GLU A 94 18.39 -3.61 -7.99
C GLU A 94 19.84 -4.04 -8.19
N ASP A 95 20.63 -4.05 -7.12
CA ASP A 95 22.01 -4.50 -7.20
C ASP A 95 22.09 -5.95 -7.61
N ALA A 96 21.20 -6.78 -7.12
CA ALA A 96 21.20 -8.21 -7.45
C ALA A 96 20.78 -8.46 -8.89
N GLN A 97 20.07 -7.54 -9.51
CA GLN A 97 19.60 -7.68 -10.89
C GLN A 97 20.65 -7.27 -11.92
N GLN A 98 21.71 -6.65 -11.50
CA GLN A 98 22.76 -6.18 -12.42
C GLN A 98 23.78 -7.27 -12.77
#